data_b8545364fa8ed85ecbafe402305e2142
#
_entry.id   b8545364fa8ed85ecbafe402305e2142
#
_cell.length_a   1.000
_cell.length_b   1.000
_cell.length_c   1.000
_cell.angle_alpha   90.00
_cell.angle_beta   90.00
_cell.angle_gamma   90.00
#
_symmetry.space_group_name_H-M   'P 1'
#
loop_
_entity.id
_entity.type
_entity.pdbx_description
1 polymer ?
#
loop_
_entity_poly.entity_id
_entity_poly.type
_entity_poly.pdbx_seq_one_letter_code
_entity_poly.pdbx_strand_id
1 'polypeptide(L)'
;GPRLADAACIATMDRQHVPQAVPALEKGYDLLLEKPVSPSLEECARLARTARRTGRRVVVCHVLRYTPFYRKVKELLEAGAAGTVMTIQAIENVGYWHQAHSFVRGNWRDDRTSSPMLLQKCCHDLDLYLWLAGKSAARVSSFGANSFFNAAHAPAGAADRCLSGCAAKENCPFDAEKIYLTNAATGIDAGNDGWPCEVLAAHPTHDSVREAIRTGPYGRCVFACDNNVVDHQVVNVEMSDGSTLGFTMTGFTQHNTRFAKFMGTAGELTADLLAGEITLRQFGQPEQVFSVDAAEGHSGGDAGLVRAFVELMLGGEPGSGLTSLDVSLESHSIALAAERSRLAGGAAVEIAPLL
;
A
#
# COMPACT_ATOMS: atom_id res chain seq x y z
N GLY A 1 11.17 -29.39 14.90
CA GLY A 1 12.54 -29.53 14.41
C GLY A 1 13.41 -28.39 14.90
N PRO A 2 14.75 -28.47 14.77
CA PRO A 2 15.65 -27.39 15.17
C PRO A 2 15.43 -26.14 14.33
N ARG A 3 15.89 -24.99 14.84
CA ARG A 3 15.94 -23.73 14.10
C ARG A 3 16.97 -23.87 12.95
N LEU A 4 16.56 -23.52 11.74
CA LEU A 4 17.38 -23.72 10.53
C LEU A 4 18.13 -22.44 10.09
N ALA A 5 17.71 -21.26 10.59
CA ALA A 5 18.27 -19.95 10.26
C ALA A 5 18.06 -18.98 11.44
N ASP A 6 18.65 -17.80 11.38
CA ASP A 6 18.49 -16.76 12.41
C ASP A 6 17.19 -15.96 12.24
N ALA A 7 16.72 -15.85 11.02
CA ALA A 7 15.50 -15.13 10.68
C ALA A 7 14.66 -15.89 9.66
N ALA A 8 13.38 -15.52 9.55
CA ALA A 8 12.46 -16.02 8.54
C ALA A 8 11.76 -14.84 7.82
N CYS A 9 11.57 -14.98 6.52
CA CYS A 9 10.73 -14.09 5.73
C CYS A 9 9.34 -14.71 5.59
N ILE A 10 8.28 -13.93 5.89
CA ILE A 10 6.89 -14.35 5.73
C ILE A 10 6.24 -13.43 4.70
N ALA A 11 5.96 -13.97 3.51
CA ALA A 11 5.42 -13.27 2.35
C ALA A 11 4.22 -14.05 1.77
N THR A 12 3.32 -14.48 2.63
CA THR A 12 2.09 -15.20 2.29
C THR A 12 0.92 -14.24 2.13
N MET A 13 -0.30 -14.74 2.02
CA MET A 13 -1.49 -13.89 1.99
C MET A 13 -1.81 -13.33 3.38
N ASP A 14 -2.42 -12.14 3.41
CA ASP A 14 -2.66 -11.30 4.58
C ASP A 14 -3.11 -12.06 5.84
N ARG A 15 -4.09 -12.95 5.71
CA ARG A 15 -4.66 -13.73 6.83
C ARG A 15 -3.78 -14.88 7.31
N GLN A 16 -2.71 -15.19 6.59
CA GLN A 16 -1.77 -16.26 6.94
C GLN A 16 -0.56 -15.74 7.72
N HIS A 17 -0.33 -14.43 7.76
CA HIS A 17 0.84 -13.82 8.37
C HIS A 17 0.98 -14.19 9.84
N VAL A 18 0.00 -13.84 10.67
CA VAL A 18 0.07 -14.07 12.12
C VAL A 18 0.04 -15.56 12.49
N PRO A 19 -0.80 -16.42 11.86
CA PRO A 19 -0.72 -17.88 12.05
C PRO A 19 0.66 -18.50 11.80
N GLN A 20 1.45 -17.93 10.88
CA GLN A 20 2.81 -18.38 10.58
C GLN A 20 3.87 -17.67 11.43
N ALA A 21 3.70 -16.38 11.70
CA ALA A 21 4.65 -15.56 12.45
C ALA A 21 4.76 -15.99 13.92
N VAL A 22 3.65 -16.28 14.58
CA VAL A 22 3.63 -16.67 16.00
C VAL A 22 4.47 -17.93 16.25
N PRO A 23 4.26 -19.06 15.56
CA PRO A 23 5.10 -20.24 15.72
C PRO A 23 6.57 -20.01 15.35
N ALA A 24 6.85 -19.13 14.38
CA ALA A 24 8.23 -18.81 14.00
C ALA A 24 8.95 -18.05 15.12
N LEU A 25 8.30 -17.04 15.73
CA LEU A 25 8.84 -16.34 16.90
C LEU A 25 9.07 -17.29 18.08
N GLU A 26 8.15 -18.22 18.36
CA GLU A 26 8.27 -19.22 19.43
C GLU A 26 9.42 -20.20 19.19
N LYS A 27 9.80 -20.44 17.93
CA LYS A 27 10.99 -21.19 17.56
C LYS A 27 12.29 -20.35 17.61
N GLY A 28 12.20 -19.07 17.93
CA GLY A 28 13.35 -18.19 18.08
C GLY A 28 13.83 -17.51 16.80
N TYR A 29 13.02 -17.48 15.73
CA TYR A 29 13.33 -16.69 14.53
C TYR A 29 13.03 -15.21 14.77
N ASP A 30 13.89 -14.32 14.28
CA ASP A 30 13.53 -12.94 13.98
C ASP A 30 12.79 -12.91 12.61
N LEU A 31 11.91 -11.93 12.38
CA LEU A 31 11.02 -11.94 11.20
C LEU A 31 11.18 -10.70 10.33
N LEU A 32 11.23 -10.92 9.02
CA LEU A 32 10.84 -9.97 8.00
C LEU A 32 9.42 -10.34 7.55
N LEU A 33 8.44 -9.47 7.82
CA LEU A 33 7.02 -9.77 7.66
C LEU A 33 6.38 -8.87 6.62
N GLU A 34 5.76 -9.48 5.61
CA GLU A 34 4.98 -8.72 4.63
C GLU A 34 3.77 -8.03 5.28
N LYS A 35 3.43 -6.91 4.66
CA LYS A 35 2.26 -6.10 5.02
C LYS A 35 0.99 -6.60 4.27
N PRO A 36 -0.20 -6.35 4.81
CA PRO A 36 -0.48 -5.91 6.18
C PRO A 36 -0.22 -7.02 7.19
N VAL A 37 0.07 -6.67 8.42
CA VAL A 37 0.32 -7.65 9.49
C VAL A 37 -0.87 -8.59 9.68
N SER A 38 -2.08 -8.04 9.80
CA SER A 38 -3.35 -8.78 9.82
C SER A 38 -4.54 -7.82 9.65
N PRO A 39 -5.66 -8.26 9.09
CA PRO A 39 -6.94 -7.52 9.13
C PRO A 39 -7.63 -7.58 10.50
N SER A 40 -7.04 -8.21 11.50
CA SER A 40 -7.55 -8.30 12.88
C SER A 40 -6.61 -7.61 13.86
N LEU A 41 -7.11 -6.59 14.58
CA LEU A 41 -6.36 -5.93 15.65
C LEU A 41 -6.00 -6.90 16.79
N GLU A 42 -6.83 -7.90 17.06
CA GLU A 42 -6.55 -8.93 18.06
C GLU A 42 -5.33 -9.77 17.67
N GLU A 43 -5.25 -10.19 16.40
CA GLU A 43 -4.09 -10.90 15.86
C GLU A 43 -2.85 -10.04 15.87
N CYS A 44 -2.95 -8.77 15.48
CA CYS A 44 -1.85 -7.80 15.58
C CYS A 44 -1.32 -7.71 17.02
N ALA A 45 -2.20 -7.55 17.99
CA ALA A 45 -1.84 -7.51 19.41
C ALA A 45 -1.24 -8.85 19.90
N ARG A 46 -1.76 -10.00 19.43
CA ARG A 46 -1.22 -11.33 19.71
C ARG A 46 0.23 -11.45 19.22
N LEU A 47 0.47 -11.04 17.98
CA LEU A 47 1.83 -11.08 17.41
C LEU A 47 2.80 -10.21 18.20
N ALA A 48 2.40 -8.97 18.54
CA ALA A 48 3.24 -8.05 19.30
C ALA A 48 3.56 -8.59 20.72
N ARG A 49 2.55 -9.13 21.42
CA ARG A 49 2.81 -9.81 22.72
C ARG A 49 3.75 -11.00 22.56
N THR A 50 3.62 -11.77 21.48
CA THR A 50 4.51 -12.91 21.24
C THR A 50 5.93 -12.45 20.98
N ALA A 51 6.14 -11.44 20.14
CA ALA A 51 7.46 -10.87 19.85
C ALA A 51 8.14 -10.36 21.14
N ARG A 52 7.42 -9.62 22.00
CA ARG A 52 7.93 -9.16 23.29
C ARG A 52 8.28 -10.32 24.23
N ARG A 53 7.39 -11.32 24.37
CA ARG A 53 7.60 -12.49 25.23
C ARG A 53 8.81 -13.33 24.81
N THR A 54 9.03 -13.47 23.50
CA THR A 54 10.14 -14.28 22.96
C THR A 54 11.43 -13.48 22.81
N GLY A 55 11.39 -12.15 22.97
CA GLY A 55 12.53 -11.26 22.73
C GLY A 55 12.99 -11.26 21.27
N ARG A 56 12.08 -11.60 20.32
CA ARG A 56 12.38 -11.64 18.90
C ARG A 56 11.92 -10.36 18.21
N ARG A 57 12.66 -9.99 17.16
CA ARG A 57 12.39 -8.78 16.37
C ARG A 57 11.48 -9.11 15.19
N VAL A 58 10.56 -8.21 14.88
CA VAL A 58 9.73 -8.26 13.69
C VAL A 58 9.86 -6.94 12.97
N VAL A 59 10.31 -6.98 11.72
CA VAL A 59 10.36 -5.82 10.80
C VAL A 59 9.27 -6.02 9.77
N VAL A 60 8.39 -5.03 9.62
CA VAL A 60 7.27 -5.06 8.67
C VAL A 60 7.68 -4.41 7.36
N CYS A 61 7.29 -4.98 6.24
CA CYS A 61 7.69 -4.53 4.90
C CYS A 61 7.00 -3.22 4.46
N HIS A 62 7.11 -2.14 5.26
CA HIS A 62 6.73 -0.79 4.87
C HIS A 62 7.87 -0.11 4.10
N VAL A 63 8.08 -0.56 2.88
CA VAL A 63 9.24 -0.25 2.03
C VAL A 63 9.43 1.24 1.74
N LEU A 64 8.36 2.06 1.78
CA LEU A 64 8.42 3.47 1.40
C LEU A 64 9.34 4.31 2.29
N ARG A 65 9.46 3.99 3.59
CA ARG A 65 10.40 4.67 4.49
C ARG A 65 11.86 4.52 4.09
N TYR A 66 12.17 3.48 3.30
CA TYR A 66 13.54 3.18 2.88
C TYR A 66 13.91 3.78 1.52
N THR A 67 12.97 4.42 0.83
CA THR A 67 13.22 5.07 -0.45
C THR A 67 14.08 6.33 -0.27
N PRO A 68 15.03 6.60 -1.15
CA PRO A 68 15.78 7.86 -1.14
C PRO A 68 14.87 9.09 -1.15
N PHE A 69 13.77 9.03 -1.90
CA PHE A 69 12.79 10.10 -2.02
C PHE A 69 12.16 10.48 -0.67
N TYR A 70 11.56 9.53 0.03
CA TYR A 70 10.91 9.83 1.31
C TYR A 70 11.90 10.07 2.45
N ARG A 71 13.11 9.53 2.38
CA ARG A 71 14.21 9.91 3.29
C ARG A 71 14.58 11.38 3.13
N LYS A 72 14.62 11.89 1.89
CA LYS A 72 14.86 13.33 1.65
C LYS A 72 13.70 14.19 2.15
N VAL A 73 12.45 13.78 1.95
CA VAL A 73 11.28 14.46 2.56
C VAL A 73 11.42 14.52 4.08
N LYS A 74 11.78 13.40 4.72
CA LYS A 74 11.95 13.28 6.17
C LYS A 74 13.06 14.21 6.68
N GLU A 75 14.21 14.21 6.01
CA GLU A 75 15.34 15.10 6.31
C GLU A 75 14.92 16.58 6.34
N LEU A 76 14.19 17.02 5.30
CA LEU A 76 13.72 18.40 5.21
C LEU A 76 12.72 18.75 6.31
N LEU A 77 11.79 17.85 6.63
CA LEU A 77 10.82 18.06 7.70
C LEU A 77 11.48 18.07 9.09
N GLU A 78 12.43 17.18 9.36
CA GLU A 78 13.20 17.14 10.62
C GLU A 78 14.12 18.35 10.79
N ALA A 79 14.67 18.88 9.68
CA ALA A 79 15.41 20.14 9.69
C ALA A 79 14.52 21.38 9.97
N GLY A 80 13.21 21.18 10.11
CA GLY A 80 12.25 22.26 10.36
C GLY A 80 12.00 23.17 9.16
N ALA A 81 12.27 22.70 7.94
CA ALA A 81 12.17 23.51 6.73
C ALA A 81 10.74 24.08 6.50
N ALA A 82 9.68 23.38 6.93
CA ALA A 82 8.32 23.87 6.92
C ALA A 82 7.83 24.39 8.30
N GLY A 83 8.68 24.39 9.32
CA GLY A 83 8.28 24.60 10.71
C GLY A 83 7.51 23.39 11.26
N THR A 84 6.59 23.62 12.21
CA THR A 84 5.69 22.55 12.70
C THR A 84 4.64 22.25 11.65
N VAL A 85 4.59 21.02 11.17
CA VAL A 85 3.55 20.56 10.20
C VAL A 85 2.18 20.60 10.88
N MET A 86 1.24 21.35 10.31
CA MET A 86 -0.13 21.51 10.80
C MET A 86 -1.15 20.74 10.00
N THR A 87 -0.90 20.57 8.69
CA THR A 87 -1.83 19.87 7.80
C THR A 87 -1.04 19.11 6.75
N ILE A 88 -1.46 17.87 6.49
CA ILE A 88 -0.98 17.06 5.38
C ILE A 88 -2.14 16.78 4.43
N GLN A 89 -1.94 16.99 3.14
CA GLN A 89 -2.81 16.49 2.08
C GLN A 89 -2.05 15.46 1.27
N ALA A 90 -2.62 14.28 1.11
CA ALA A 90 -1.94 13.19 0.46
C ALA A 90 -2.89 12.33 -0.40
N ILE A 91 -2.35 11.73 -1.45
CA ILE A 91 -3.09 10.86 -2.35
C ILE A 91 -2.25 9.66 -2.75
N GLU A 92 -2.85 8.47 -2.70
CA GLU A 92 -2.41 7.26 -3.37
C GLU A 92 -3.24 7.07 -4.63
N ASN A 93 -2.60 7.24 -5.77
CA ASN A 93 -3.16 6.98 -7.09
C ASN A 93 -2.90 5.51 -7.44
N VAL A 94 -3.94 4.70 -7.44
CA VAL A 94 -3.87 3.33 -7.95
C VAL A 94 -4.26 3.35 -9.42
N GLY A 95 -3.33 2.98 -10.30
CA GLY A 95 -3.61 2.95 -11.73
C GLY A 95 -4.82 2.07 -12.06
N TYR A 96 -5.64 2.48 -13.03
CA TYR A 96 -6.86 1.78 -13.42
C TYR A 96 -6.64 0.28 -13.72
N TRP A 97 -5.51 -0.05 -14.32
CA TRP A 97 -5.11 -1.42 -14.63
C TRP A 97 -4.71 -2.20 -13.37
N HIS A 98 -4.06 -1.53 -12.41
CA HIS A 98 -3.70 -2.11 -11.11
C HIS A 98 -4.95 -2.39 -10.27
N GLN A 99 -5.89 -1.45 -10.22
CA GLN A 99 -7.19 -1.66 -9.58
C GLN A 99 -7.89 -2.89 -10.19
N ALA A 100 -8.01 -2.92 -11.52
CA ALA A 100 -8.63 -4.03 -12.24
C ALA A 100 -7.91 -5.37 -12.01
N HIS A 101 -6.57 -5.37 -11.95
CA HIS A 101 -5.76 -6.55 -11.73
C HIS A 101 -5.91 -7.08 -10.31
N SER A 102 -5.58 -6.27 -9.30
CA SER A 102 -5.40 -6.73 -7.93
C SER A 102 -6.70 -6.76 -7.13
N PHE A 103 -7.55 -5.73 -7.29
CA PHE A 103 -8.66 -5.43 -6.40
C PHE A 103 -10.05 -5.70 -7.01
N VAL A 104 -10.09 -6.07 -8.30
CA VAL A 104 -11.34 -6.49 -8.98
C VAL A 104 -11.26 -7.96 -9.40
N ARG A 105 -10.17 -8.38 -10.07
CA ARG A 105 -10.02 -9.76 -10.57
C ARG A 105 -9.17 -10.64 -9.64
N GLY A 106 -8.20 -10.04 -8.98
CA GLY A 106 -7.13 -10.70 -8.24
C GLY A 106 -7.48 -11.13 -6.82
N ASN A 107 -6.46 -11.50 -6.08
CA ASN A 107 -6.58 -12.12 -4.76
C ASN A 107 -7.07 -11.15 -3.67
N TRP A 108 -6.89 -9.84 -3.87
CA TRP A 108 -7.31 -8.81 -2.90
C TRP A 108 -8.67 -8.18 -3.21
N ARG A 109 -9.48 -8.81 -4.07
CA ARG A 109 -10.82 -8.34 -4.44
C ARG A 109 -11.89 -8.50 -3.35
N ASP A 110 -11.65 -9.39 -2.39
CA ASP A 110 -12.61 -9.76 -1.34
C ASP A 110 -11.97 -9.64 0.04
N ASP A 111 -12.45 -8.70 0.86
CA ASP A 111 -11.95 -8.43 2.20
C ASP A 111 -12.19 -9.58 3.19
N ARG A 112 -13.13 -10.46 2.90
CA ARG A 112 -13.41 -11.67 3.71
C ARG A 112 -12.29 -12.70 3.60
N THR A 113 -11.59 -12.73 2.49
CA THR A 113 -10.47 -13.65 2.22
C THR A 113 -9.10 -12.98 2.26
N SER A 114 -9.07 -11.66 2.15
CA SER A 114 -7.86 -10.83 2.27
C SER A 114 -8.05 -9.75 3.35
N SER A 115 -7.98 -8.49 2.98
CA SER A 115 -8.12 -7.32 3.85
C SER A 115 -8.92 -6.22 3.16
N PRO A 116 -9.54 -5.27 3.89
CA PRO A 116 -10.04 -4.04 3.29
C PRO A 116 -8.96 -3.35 2.47
N MET A 117 -9.33 -2.73 1.33
CA MET A 117 -8.35 -2.16 0.40
C MET A 117 -7.47 -1.10 1.05
N LEU A 118 -8.03 -0.25 1.91
CA LEU A 118 -7.24 0.76 2.63
C LEU A 118 -6.13 0.13 3.47
N LEU A 119 -6.41 -0.97 4.16
CA LEU A 119 -5.39 -1.70 4.91
C LEU A 119 -4.39 -2.38 3.98
N GLN A 120 -4.87 -3.12 2.98
CA GLN A 120 -4.01 -3.89 2.11
C GLN A 120 -3.05 -3.02 1.30
N LYS A 121 -3.56 -1.92 0.72
CA LYS A 121 -2.78 -1.04 -0.16
C LYS A 121 -2.16 0.13 0.58
N CYS A 122 -2.93 0.82 1.42
CA CYS A 122 -2.57 2.12 1.97
C CYS A 122 -2.01 2.07 3.40
N CYS A 123 -1.82 0.87 4.00
CA CYS A 123 -1.06 0.79 5.25
C CYS A 123 0.37 1.33 5.09
N HIS A 124 0.96 1.21 3.90
CA HIS A 124 2.21 1.87 3.55
C HIS A 124 2.15 3.39 3.70
N ASP A 125 1.06 3.99 3.19
CA ASP A 125 0.88 5.44 3.14
C ASP A 125 0.59 5.99 4.53
N LEU A 126 -0.29 5.34 5.27
CA LEU A 126 -0.60 5.73 6.66
C LEU A 126 0.64 5.62 7.54
N ASP A 127 1.42 4.54 7.42
CA ASP A 127 2.70 4.38 8.09
C ASP A 127 3.71 5.47 7.71
N LEU A 128 3.80 5.77 6.43
CA LEU A 128 4.68 6.79 5.89
C LEU A 128 4.37 8.18 6.45
N TYR A 129 3.09 8.60 6.41
CA TYR A 129 2.71 9.94 6.84
C TYR A 129 2.81 10.14 8.36
N LEU A 130 2.55 9.11 9.17
CA LEU A 130 2.84 9.14 10.60
C LEU A 130 4.34 9.34 10.87
N TRP A 131 5.16 8.56 10.19
CA TRP A 131 6.63 8.67 10.31
C TRP A 131 7.15 10.05 9.86
N LEU A 132 6.69 10.54 8.72
CA LEU A 132 7.10 11.85 8.19
C LEU A 132 6.69 12.99 9.15
N ALA A 133 5.47 12.94 9.66
CA ALA A 133 4.97 13.92 10.60
C ALA A 133 5.61 13.81 12.00
N GLY A 134 6.08 12.60 12.38
CA GLY A 134 6.56 12.32 13.74
C GLY A 134 5.44 12.42 14.79
N LYS A 135 4.22 12.02 14.42
CA LYS A 135 2.99 12.21 15.24
C LYS A 135 2.16 10.95 15.24
N SER A 136 1.34 10.79 16.28
CA SER A 136 0.35 9.71 16.43
C SER A 136 -1.05 10.19 16.08
N ALA A 137 -1.90 9.28 15.62
CA ALA A 137 -3.30 9.55 15.31
C ALA A 137 -4.18 9.47 16.55
N ALA A 138 -5.14 10.39 16.69
CA ALA A 138 -6.14 10.39 17.75
C ALA A 138 -7.47 9.81 17.29
N ARG A 139 -8.00 10.27 16.14
CA ARG A 139 -9.27 9.78 15.59
C ARG A 139 -9.32 9.90 14.08
N VAL A 140 -10.25 9.17 13.46
CA VAL A 140 -10.41 9.10 12.00
C VAL A 140 -11.87 9.16 11.59
N SER A 141 -12.13 9.78 10.42
CA SER A 141 -13.40 9.73 9.69
C SER A 141 -13.15 9.37 8.23
N SER A 142 -14.02 8.55 7.63
CA SER A 142 -13.77 8.02 6.29
C SER A 142 -15.06 7.78 5.51
N PHE A 143 -15.00 8.03 4.19
CA PHE A 143 -16.02 7.69 3.21
C PHE A 143 -15.38 6.98 2.02
N GLY A 144 -16.08 6.01 1.45
CA GLY A 144 -15.63 5.25 0.29
C GLY A 144 -16.61 4.15 -0.07
N ALA A 145 -16.54 3.66 -1.30
CA ALA A 145 -17.42 2.62 -1.79
C ALA A 145 -16.79 1.82 -2.94
N ASN A 146 -17.38 0.68 -3.29
CA ASN A 146 -17.25 0.06 -4.61
C ASN A 146 -18.39 0.59 -5.49
N SER A 147 -18.15 1.75 -6.09
CA SER A 147 -19.19 2.47 -6.83
C SER A 147 -19.26 2.11 -8.30
N PHE A 148 -18.17 1.67 -8.88
CA PHE A 148 -18.05 1.50 -10.33
C PHE A 148 -17.90 0.06 -10.78
N PHE A 149 -17.05 -0.74 -10.13
CA PHE A 149 -16.77 -2.11 -10.56
C PHE A 149 -17.86 -3.09 -10.11
N ASN A 150 -19.06 -2.93 -10.69
CA ASN A 150 -20.23 -3.74 -10.41
C ASN A 150 -21.14 -3.84 -11.63
N ALA A 151 -22.13 -4.75 -11.62
CA ALA A 151 -22.99 -5.04 -12.75
C ALA A 151 -23.83 -3.85 -13.26
N ALA A 152 -24.13 -2.87 -12.39
CA ALA A 152 -24.92 -1.71 -12.80
C ALA A 152 -24.17 -0.78 -13.79
N HIS A 153 -22.84 -0.86 -13.82
CA HIS A 153 -21.98 -0.08 -14.72
C HIS A 153 -21.45 -0.89 -15.91
N ALA A 154 -21.91 -2.13 -16.09
CA ALA A 154 -21.53 -2.93 -17.25
C ALA A 154 -21.99 -2.24 -18.55
N PRO A 155 -21.10 -1.98 -19.51
CA PRO A 155 -21.49 -1.39 -20.78
C PRO A 155 -22.37 -2.36 -21.57
N ALA A 156 -23.23 -1.81 -22.43
CA ALA A 156 -24.11 -2.61 -23.28
C ALA A 156 -23.30 -3.64 -24.10
N GLY A 157 -23.74 -4.89 -24.09
CA GLY A 157 -23.06 -5.99 -24.78
C GLY A 157 -21.79 -6.50 -24.08
N ALA A 158 -21.55 -6.12 -22.83
CA ALA A 158 -20.50 -6.73 -22.02
C ALA A 158 -20.77 -8.23 -21.82
N ALA A 159 -19.74 -9.05 -22.01
CA ALA A 159 -19.75 -10.47 -21.70
C ALA A 159 -19.13 -10.74 -20.32
N ASP A 160 -19.34 -11.92 -19.75
CA ASP A 160 -18.76 -12.31 -18.45
C ASP A 160 -17.22 -12.38 -18.48
N ARG A 161 -16.64 -12.52 -19.68
CA ARG A 161 -15.18 -12.57 -19.89
C ARG A 161 -14.80 -11.75 -21.13
N CYS A 162 -13.62 -11.15 -21.08
CA CYS A 162 -13.11 -10.31 -22.18
C CYS A 162 -12.97 -11.05 -23.52
N LEU A 163 -12.63 -12.36 -23.49
CA LEU A 163 -12.46 -13.21 -24.69
C LEU A 163 -13.73 -14.00 -25.09
N SER A 164 -14.88 -13.73 -24.49
CA SER A 164 -16.15 -14.46 -24.80
C SER A 164 -17.09 -13.66 -25.71
N GLY A 165 -16.56 -12.96 -26.71
CA GLY A 165 -17.38 -12.21 -27.65
C GLY A 165 -17.95 -10.90 -27.06
N CYS A 166 -17.22 -10.25 -26.18
CA CYS A 166 -17.61 -8.99 -25.57
C CYS A 166 -17.74 -7.86 -26.62
N ALA A 167 -18.95 -7.37 -26.86
CA ALA A 167 -19.19 -6.28 -27.81
C ALA A 167 -18.64 -4.91 -27.34
N ALA A 168 -18.45 -4.75 -26.03
CA ALA A 168 -17.89 -3.53 -25.46
C ALA A 168 -16.34 -3.45 -25.51
N LYS A 169 -15.66 -4.50 -25.98
CA LYS A 169 -14.19 -4.68 -25.92
C LYS A 169 -13.42 -3.51 -26.47
N GLU A 170 -13.82 -2.98 -27.65
CA GLU A 170 -13.08 -1.94 -28.34
C GLU A 170 -12.92 -0.68 -27.48
N ASN A 171 -13.97 -0.28 -26.77
CA ASN A 171 -13.99 0.95 -25.95
C ASN A 171 -13.75 0.70 -24.45
N CYS A 172 -13.54 -0.55 -24.03
CA CYS A 172 -13.31 -0.88 -22.61
C CYS A 172 -11.83 -0.67 -22.23
N PRO A 173 -11.51 0.26 -21.33
CA PRO A 173 -10.13 0.43 -20.86
C PRO A 173 -9.67 -0.74 -19.97
N PHE A 174 -10.60 -1.47 -19.40
CA PHE A 174 -10.35 -2.61 -18.51
C PHE A 174 -10.31 -3.96 -19.25
N ASP A 175 -10.31 -3.95 -20.59
CA ASP A 175 -10.17 -5.19 -21.36
C ASP A 175 -8.87 -5.91 -21.01
N ALA A 176 -8.96 -7.22 -20.72
CA ALA A 176 -7.81 -7.98 -20.23
C ALA A 176 -6.70 -8.14 -21.29
N GLU A 177 -7.04 -8.23 -22.58
CA GLU A 177 -5.99 -8.26 -23.62
C GLU A 177 -5.29 -6.91 -23.71
N LYS A 178 -6.02 -5.80 -23.57
CA LYS A 178 -5.38 -4.48 -23.51
C LYS A 178 -4.42 -4.38 -22.33
N ILE A 179 -4.83 -4.77 -21.13
CA ILE A 179 -3.99 -4.66 -19.93
C ILE A 179 -2.78 -5.58 -20.00
N TYR A 180 -2.97 -6.87 -20.35
CA TYR A 180 -1.90 -7.87 -20.18
C TYR A 180 -1.15 -8.21 -21.48
N LEU A 181 -1.69 -7.88 -22.66
CA LEU A 181 -0.98 -8.12 -23.91
C LEU A 181 -0.39 -6.81 -24.49
N THR A 182 -1.20 -5.78 -24.72
CA THR A 182 -0.81 -4.66 -25.58
C THR A 182 -0.49 -3.34 -24.85
N ASN A 183 -0.78 -3.22 -23.54
CA ASN A 183 -0.45 -2.00 -22.80
C ASN A 183 1.07 -1.74 -22.79
N ALA A 184 1.48 -0.51 -23.07
CA ALA A 184 2.89 -0.14 -23.14
C ALA A 184 3.67 -0.33 -21.83
N ALA A 185 3.01 -0.28 -20.67
CA ALA A 185 3.65 -0.42 -19.35
C ALA A 185 3.48 -1.80 -18.73
N THR A 186 2.43 -2.55 -19.09
CA THR A 186 2.05 -3.78 -18.39
C THR A 186 1.90 -4.99 -19.30
N GLY A 187 1.91 -4.79 -20.62
CA GLY A 187 1.64 -5.83 -21.59
C GLY A 187 2.89 -6.63 -21.96
N ILE A 188 2.69 -7.94 -22.18
CA ILE A 188 3.77 -8.86 -22.58
C ILE A 188 4.32 -8.50 -23.96
N ASP A 189 3.50 -8.00 -24.88
CA ASP A 189 3.92 -7.60 -26.24
C ASP A 189 4.80 -6.34 -26.23
N ALA A 190 4.75 -5.56 -25.14
CA ALA A 190 5.66 -4.44 -24.90
C ALA A 190 6.95 -4.85 -24.17
N GLY A 191 7.15 -6.15 -23.91
CA GLY A 191 8.33 -6.70 -23.25
C GLY A 191 8.21 -6.84 -21.73
N ASN A 192 7.03 -6.64 -21.14
CA ASN A 192 6.85 -6.82 -19.71
C ASN A 192 6.56 -8.29 -19.35
N ASP A 193 7.60 -9.03 -18.99
CA ASP A 193 7.53 -10.41 -18.50
C ASP A 193 7.43 -10.48 -16.95
N GLY A 194 7.54 -9.35 -16.25
CA GLY A 194 7.33 -9.23 -14.81
C GLY A 194 5.87 -8.99 -14.43
N TRP A 195 5.67 -8.32 -13.28
CA TRP A 195 4.33 -7.98 -12.79
C TRP A 195 3.64 -6.95 -13.72
N PRO A 196 2.37 -7.14 -14.10
CA PRO A 196 1.42 -8.14 -13.61
C PRO A 196 1.39 -9.47 -14.39
N CYS A 197 2.13 -9.62 -15.50
CA CYS A 197 2.06 -10.79 -16.37
C CYS A 197 2.54 -12.08 -15.70
N GLU A 198 3.56 -12.03 -14.86
CA GLU A 198 4.09 -13.18 -14.11
C GLU A 198 3.06 -13.78 -13.12
N VAL A 199 2.06 -13.00 -12.68
CA VAL A 199 0.96 -13.51 -11.85
C VAL A 199 0.01 -14.39 -12.66
N LEU A 200 -0.10 -14.15 -13.96
CA LEU A 200 -0.95 -14.94 -14.86
C LEU A 200 -0.27 -16.24 -15.28
N ALA A 201 1.04 -16.19 -15.50
CA ALA A 201 1.86 -17.34 -15.93
C ALA A 201 3.28 -17.22 -15.38
N ALA A 202 3.82 -18.27 -14.77
CA ALA A 202 5.16 -18.28 -14.16
C ALA A 202 6.31 -17.91 -15.12
N HIS A 203 6.14 -18.18 -16.41
CA HIS A 203 7.03 -17.77 -17.50
C HIS A 203 6.15 -17.13 -18.58
N PRO A 204 5.85 -15.83 -18.46
CA PRO A 204 4.89 -15.20 -19.34
C PRO A 204 5.40 -15.14 -20.78
N THR A 205 4.53 -15.55 -21.68
CA THR A 205 4.63 -15.37 -23.13
C THR A 205 3.29 -14.87 -23.62
N HIS A 206 3.20 -14.34 -24.84
CA HIS A 206 1.93 -13.94 -25.43
C HIS A 206 0.88 -15.04 -25.30
N ASP A 207 1.23 -16.26 -25.71
CA ASP A 207 0.28 -17.39 -25.72
C ASP A 207 -0.11 -17.83 -24.31
N SER A 208 0.84 -17.93 -23.38
CA SER A 208 0.54 -18.35 -22.00
C SER A 208 -0.31 -17.32 -21.25
N VAL A 209 -0.04 -16.03 -21.44
CA VAL A 209 -0.84 -14.93 -20.88
C VAL A 209 -2.23 -14.91 -21.49
N ARG A 210 -2.34 -15.07 -22.83
CA ARG A 210 -3.64 -15.14 -23.51
C ARG A 210 -4.46 -16.33 -23.08
N GLU A 211 -3.86 -17.50 -22.86
CA GLU A 211 -4.52 -18.67 -22.33
C GLU A 211 -5.00 -18.44 -20.87
N ALA A 212 -4.17 -17.81 -20.05
CA ALA A 212 -4.56 -17.44 -18.69
C ALA A 212 -5.71 -16.42 -18.64
N ILE A 213 -5.77 -15.48 -19.59
CA ILE A 213 -6.93 -14.58 -19.77
C ILE A 213 -8.17 -15.38 -20.17
N ARG A 214 -8.03 -16.38 -21.05
CA ARG A 214 -9.14 -17.20 -21.54
C ARG A 214 -9.78 -18.02 -20.42
N THR A 215 -8.99 -18.63 -19.55
CA THR A 215 -9.43 -19.64 -18.58
C THR A 215 -9.40 -19.17 -17.13
N GLY A 216 -8.46 -18.33 -16.77
CA GLY A 216 -8.18 -17.91 -15.39
C GLY A 216 -9.00 -16.71 -14.91
N PRO A 217 -8.83 -16.27 -13.66
CA PRO A 217 -9.60 -15.19 -13.06
C PRO A 217 -9.37 -13.82 -13.73
N TYR A 218 -8.18 -13.59 -14.26
CA TYR A 218 -7.79 -12.29 -14.80
C TYR A 218 -8.45 -11.92 -16.15
N GLY A 219 -9.14 -12.87 -16.79
CA GLY A 219 -9.94 -12.60 -17.98
C GLY A 219 -11.42 -12.31 -17.72
N ARG A 220 -11.88 -12.33 -16.45
CA ARG A 220 -13.26 -11.99 -16.10
C ARG A 220 -13.54 -10.51 -16.42
N CYS A 221 -14.79 -10.23 -16.76
CA CYS A 221 -15.25 -8.85 -16.88
C CYS A 221 -15.19 -8.15 -15.52
N VAL A 222 -14.63 -6.96 -15.46
CA VAL A 222 -14.52 -6.19 -14.19
C VAL A 222 -15.88 -5.84 -13.59
N PHE A 223 -16.93 -5.81 -14.40
CA PHE A 223 -18.30 -5.53 -13.97
C PHE A 223 -19.07 -6.77 -13.53
N ALA A 224 -18.51 -7.98 -13.76
CA ALA A 224 -19.08 -9.27 -13.37
C ALA A 224 -18.21 -10.01 -12.33
N CYS A 225 -17.27 -9.34 -11.72
CA CYS A 225 -16.47 -9.89 -10.62
C CYS A 225 -17.23 -9.85 -9.28
N ASP A 226 -16.77 -10.68 -8.37
CA ASP A 226 -17.28 -10.83 -6.99
C ASP A 226 -16.51 -9.96 -5.98
N ASN A 227 -15.93 -8.84 -6.45
CA ASN A 227 -15.18 -7.90 -5.64
C ASN A 227 -16.10 -7.10 -4.71
N ASN A 228 -15.65 -6.90 -3.45
CA ASN A 228 -16.37 -6.12 -2.45
C ASN A 228 -15.53 -5.00 -1.82
N VAL A 229 -14.24 -4.92 -2.15
CA VAL A 229 -13.38 -3.85 -1.68
C VAL A 229 -13.68 -2.53 -2.39
N VAL A 230 -13.37 -1.41 -1.75
CA VAL A 230 -13.65 -0.08 -2.28
C VAL A 230 -12.82 0.21 -3.54
N ASP A 231 -13.36 1.02 -4.45
CA ASP A 231 -12.64 1.54 -5.62
C ASP A 231 -12.11 2.98 -5.42
N HIS A 232 -12.60 3.67 -4.39
CA HIS A 232 -12.10 4.95 -3.91
C HIS A 232 -12.45 5.13 -2.43
N GLN A 233 -11.61 5.87 -1.70
CA GLN A 233 -11.81 6.16 -0.28
C GLN A 233 -11.09 7.44 0.13
N VAL A 234 -11.76 8.28 0.92
CA VAL A 234 -11.15 9.43 1.60
C VAL A 234 -11.09 9.16 3.09
N VAL A 235 -10.01 9.61 3.71
CA VAL A 235 -9.73 9.42 5.13
C VAL A 235 -9.25 10.74 5.70
N ASN A 236 -9.90 11.22 6.75
CA ASN A 236 -9.46 12.37 7.52
C ASN A 236 -8.99 11.89 8.89
N VAL A 237 -7.72 12.15 9.20
CA VAL A 237 -7.11 11.78 10.48
C VAL A 237 -6.82 13.05 11.27
N GLU A 238 -7.26 13.11 12.51
CA GLU A 238 -6.80 14.06 13.50
C GLU A 238 -5.66 13.46 14.30
N MET A 239 -4.55 14.16 14.38
CA MET A 239 -3.39 13.75 15.14
C MET A 239 -3.55 14.16 16.62
N SER A 240 -2.76 13.55 17.49
CA SER A 240 -2.79 13.78 18.94
C SER A 240 -2.51 15.23 19.36
N ASP A 241 -1.85 16.01 18.52
CA ASP A 241 -1.56 17.44 18.74
C ASP A 241 -2.55 18.38 18.03
N GLY A 242 -3.64 17.85 17.43
CA GLY A 242 -4.66 18.61 16.72
C GLY A 242 -4.30 18.92 15.25
N SER A 243 -3.12 18.57 14.76
CA SER A 243 -2.82 18.63 13.32
C SER A 243 -3.60 17.57 12.54
N THR A 244 -3.66 17.70 11.21
CA THR A 244 -4.56 16.87 10.41
C THR A 244 -3.87 16.24 9.21
N LEU A 245 -4.35 15.05 8.81
CA LEU A 245 -4.03 14.41 7.53
C LEU A 245 -5.33 14.16 6.77
N GLY A 246 -5.45 14.76 5.57
CA GLY A 246 -6.43 14.40 4.57
C GLY A 246 -5.78 13.43 3.57
N PHE A 247 -6.28 12.22 3.47
CA PHE A 247 -5.75 11.19 2.59
C PHE A 247 -6.82 10.69 1.63
N THR A 248 -6.47 10.54 0.36
CA THR A 248 -7.34 9.99 -0.68
C THR A 248 -6.68 8.78 -1.33
N MET A 249 -7.41 7.68 -1.48
CA MET A 249 -7.07 6.54 -2.32
C MET A 249 -8.08 6.46 -3.46
N THR A 250 -7.62 6.28 -4.70
CA THR A 250 -8.50 6.10 -5.87
C THR A 250 -7.92 5.11 -6.87
N GLY A 251 -8.78 4.23 -7.40
CA GLY A 251 -8.47 3.29 -8.47
C GLY A 251 -8.70 3.82 -9.89
N PHE A 252 -8.87 5.14 -10.07
CA PHE A 252 -9.27 5.77 -11.34
C PHE A 252 -8.22 6.71 -11.90
N THR A 253 -6.94 6.32 -11.84
CA THR A 253 -5.83 7.10 -12.38
C THR A 253 -5.07 6.35 -13.46
N GLN A 254 -4.32 7.07 -14.29
CA GLN A 254 -3.50 6.48 -15.34
C GLN A 254 -2.29 5.72 -14.76
N HIS A 255 -1.65 6.29 -13.76
CA HIS A 255 -0.41 5.79 -13.18
C HIS A 255 -0.56 5.46 -11.70
N ASN A 256 0.23 4.48 -11.24
CA ASN A 256 0.47 4.30 -9.81
C ASN A 256 1.43 5.39 -9.35
N THR A 257 0.99 6.27 -8.46
CA THR A 257 1.85 7.32 -7.93
C THR A 257 1.32 7.87 -6.61
N ARG A 258 2.18 8.63 -5.94
CA ARG A 258 1.87 9.33 -4.70
C ARG A 258 2.20 10.79 -4.82
N PHE A 259 1.33 11.60 -4.27
CA PHE A 259 1.54 13.03 -4.13
C PHE A 259 1.17 13.45 -2.72
N ALA A 260 1.99 14.29 -2.10
CA ALA A 260 1.70 14.84 -0.78
C ALA A 260 2.13 16.30 -0.67
N LYS A 261 1.36 17.06 0.10
CA LYS A 261 1.69 18.43 0.50
C LYS A 261 1.67 18.53 2.01
N PHE A 262 2.77 18.99 2.58
CA PHE A 262 2.96 19.27 4.01
C PHE A 262 2.90 20.76 4.21
N MET A 263 1.96 21.27 4.99
CA MET A 263 1.76 22.67 5.28
C MET A 263 2.06 22.91 6.75
N GLY A 264 3.07 23.76 7.01
CA GLY A 264 3.56 24.01 8.34
C GLY A 264 3.57 25.49 8.70
N THR A 265 4.07 25.80 9.89
CA THR A 265 4.06 27.16 10.46
C THR A 265 5.10 28.12 9.83
N ALA A 266 6.06 27.60 9.06
CA ALA A 266 7.11 28.39 8.42
C ALA A 266 7.19 28.21 6.90
N GLY A 267 6.36 27.34 6.32
CA GLY A 267 6.39 27.05 4.89
C GLY A 267 5.58 25.83 4.53
N GLU A 268 5.71 25.42 3.28
CA GLU A 268 5.10 24.21 2.75
C GLU A 268 6.10 23.38 1.94
N LEU A 269 5.90 22.08 1.92
CA LEU A 269 6.68 21.12 1.14
C LEU A 269 5.72 20.28 0.30
N THR A 270 5.97 20.20 -1.01
CA THR A 270 5.25 19.35 -1.94
C THR A 270 6.16 18.20 -2.36
N ALA A 271 5.66 16.98 -2.34
CA ALA A 271 6.38 15.77 -2.73
C ALA A 271 5.61 15.06 -3.85
N ASP A 272 6.14 15.05 -5.07
CA ASP A 272 5.60 14.34 -6.23
C ASP A 272 6.51 13.15 -6.56
N LEU A 273 6.06 11.97 -6.21
CA LEU A 273 6.85 10.75 -6.43
C LEU A 273 6.98 10.40 -7.92
N LEU A 274 5.97 10.74 -8.74
CA LEU A 274 6.03 10.43 -10.18
C LEU A 274 7.06 11.31 -10.88
N ALA A 275 7.12 12.58 -10.51
CA ALA A 275 8.11 13.51 -11.03
C ALA A 275 9.51 13.31 -10.41
N GLY A 276 9.61 12.59 -9.28
CA GLY A 276 10.85 12.51 -8.50
C GLY A 276 11.23 13.87 -7.88
N GLU A 277 10.25 14.73 -7.59
CA GLU A 277 10.49 16.13 -7.25
C GLU A 277 9.92 16.49 -5.88
N ILE A 278 10.73 17.19 -5.09
CA ILE A 278 10.35 17.75 -3.79
C ILE A 278 10.53 19.27 -3.88
N THR A 279 9.43 20.01 -3.72
CA THR A 279 9.45 21.49 -3.77
C THR A 279 9.21 22.04 -2.38
N LEU A 280 10.15 22.85 -1.89
CA LEU A 280 10.08 23.57 -0.62
C LEU A 280 9.81 25.06 -0.86
N ARG A 281 8.77 25.59 -0.20
CA ARG A 281 8.38 27.01 -0.21
C ARG A 281 8.33 27.53 1.21
N GLN A 282 9.43 28.07 1.69
CA GLN A 282 9.48 28.76 2.98
C GLN A 282 8.88 30.16 2.86
N PHE A 283 8.13 30.60 3.85
CA PHE A 283 7.45 31.89 3.79
C PHE A 283 8.46 33.02 3.65
N GLY A 284 8.30 33.85 2.62
CA GLY A 284 9.17 34.99 2.33
C GLY A 284 10.54 34.60 1.73
N GLN A 285 10.80 33.37 1.38
CA GLN A 285 12.03 32.89 0.74
C GLN A 285 11.79 32.44 -0.69
N PRO A 286 12.81 32.40 -1.56
CA PRO A 286 12.72 31.74 -2.87
C PRO A 286 12.41 30.25 -2.74
N GLU A 287 11.66 29.74 -3.71
CA GLU A 287 11.38 28.32 -3.85
C GLU A 287 12.66 27.51 -4.05
N GLN A 288 12.71 26.33 -3.46
CA GLN A 288 13.78 25.36 -3.63
C GLN A 288 13.19 24.05 -4.18
N VAL A 289 13.83 23.48 -5.19
CA VAL A 289 13.43 22.21 -5.81
C VAL A 289 14.56 21.21 -5.64
N PHE A 290 14.20 20.01 -5.19
CA PHE A 290 15.10 18.87 -5.02
C PHE A 290 14.63 17.76 -5.92
N SER A 291 15.47 17.30 -6.85
CA SER A 291 15.21 16.13 -7.70
C SER A 291 15.85 14.91 -7.07
N VAL A 292 15.10 13.83 -6.98
CA VAL A 292 15.55 12.53 -6.48
C VAL A 292 15.23 11.48 -7.52
N ASP A 293 16.25 10.86 -8.08
CA ASP A 293 16.07 9.81 -9.09
C ASP A 293 15.26 8.64 -8.54
N ALA A 294 14.28 8.18 -9.34
CA ALA A 294 13.54 6.98 -9.05
C ALA A 294 14.45 5.76 -9.29
N ALA A 295 14.77 5.02 -8.24
CA ALA A 295 15.45 3.74 -8.35
C ALA A 295 14.45 2.63 -8.68
N GLU A 296 14.95 1.49 -9.20
CA GLU A 296 14.13 0.29 -9.43
C GLU A 296 13.53 -0.27 -8.13
N GLY A 297 12.45 -1.06 -8.24
CA GLY A 297 11.77 -1.75 -7.13
C GLY A 297 11.26 -0.79 -6.06
N HIS A 298 9.97 -0.44 -6.08
CA HIS A 298 9.37 0.55 -5.17
C HIS A 298 10.27 1.79 -4.94
N SER A 299 10.86 2.32 -6.01
CA SER A 299 11.82 3.44 -5.96
C SER A 299 13.03 3.18 -5.04
N GLY A 300 13.54 1.94 -5.02
CA GLY A 300 14.69 1.50 -4.20
C GLY A 300 14.34 1.11 -2.75
N GLY A 301 13.08 1.17 -2.37
CA GLY A 301 12.62 0.85 -1.02
C GLY A 301 12.83 -0.60 -0.63
N ASP A 302 12.62 -1.56 -1.55
CA ASP A 302 12.80 -2.99 -1.29
C ASP A 302 14.24 -3.32 -0.89
N ALA A 303 15.20 -2.87 -1.70
CA ALA A 303 16.62 -3.08 -1.41
C ALA A 303 17.06 -2.39 -0.11
N GLY A 304 16.52 -1.19 0.16
CA GLY A 304 16.76 -0.44 1.40
C GLY A 304 16.27 -1.16 2.64
N LEU A 305 15.06 -1.72 2.59
CA LEU A 305 14.47 -2.52 3.67
C LEU A 305 15.28 -3.78 3.95
N VAL A 306 15.59 -4.57 2.90
CA VAL A 306 16.36 -5.81 3.06
C VAL A 306 17.73 -5.53 3.65
N ARG A 307 18.42 -4.47 3.19
CA ARG A 307 19.70 -4.06 3.77
C ARG A 307 19.58 -3.72 5.24
N ALA A 308 18.60 -2.89 5.63
CA ALA A 308 18.38 -2.52 7.03
C ALA A 308 18.05 -3.73 7.91
N PHE A 309 17.28 -4.68 7.38
CA PHE A 309 16.98 -5.93 8.08
C PHE A 309 18.24 -6.79 8.29
N VAL A 310 19.07 -6.96 7.26
CA VAL A 310 20.32 -7.74 7.35
C VAL A 310 21.30 -7.07 8.33
N GLU A 311 21.46 -5.74 8.25
CA GLU A 311 22.30 -4.98 9.19
C GLU A 311 21.83 -5.18 10.64
N LEU A 312 20.52 -5.13 10.87
CA LEU A 312 19.93 -5.41 12.20
C LEU A 312 20.24 -6.85 12.65
N MET A 313 20.17 -7.86 11.76
CA MET A 313 20.49 -9.26 12.09
C MET A 313 21.97 -9.44 12.43
N LEU A 314 22.86 -8.68 11.83
CA LEU A 314 24.29 -8.66 12.10
C LEU A 314 24.68 -7.88 13.38
N GLY A 315 23.71 -7.36 14.13
CA GLY A 315 23.94 -6.63 15.38
C GLY A 315 24.11 -5.12 15.19
N GLY A 316 23.77 -4.58 14.01
CA GLY A 316 23.73 -3.14 13.79
C GLY A 316 22.62 -2.46 14.59
N GLU A 317 22.81 -1.18 14.89
CA GLU A 317 21.79 -0.37 15.56
C GLU A 317 20.63 -0.05 14.61
N PRO A 318 19.38 -0.17 15.08
CA PRO A 318 18.23 0.17 14.26
C PRO A 318 18.22 1.69 13.96
N GLY A 319 18.20 2.06 12.67
CA GLY A 319 18.00 3.44 12.27
C GLY A 319 16.60 3.95 12.62
N SER A 320 16.44 5.28 12.71
CA SER A 320 15.16 5.95 13.03
C SER A 320 14.02 5.63 12.05
N GLY A 321 14.32 5.09 10.88
CA GLY A 321 13.36 4.66 9.87
C GLY A 321 12.91 3.19 9.99
N LEU A 322 13.41 2.42 10.97
CA LEU A 322 13.07 1.00 11.10
C LEU A 322 11.57 0.81 11.30
N THR A 323 10.98 -0.02 10.46
CA THR A 323 9.56 -0.40 10.49
C THR A 323 9.35 -1.58 11.44
N SER A 324 9.68 -1.38 12.73
CA SER A 324 9.41 -2.38 13.76
C SER A 324 7.90 -2.64 13.89
N LEU A 325 7.54 -3.82 14.39
CA LEU A 325 6.13 -4.19 14.55
C LEU A 325 5.33 -3.14 15.34
N ASP A 326 5.85 -2.69 16.49
CA ASP A 326 5.13 -1.75 17.36
C ASP A 326 4.82 -0.42 16.64
N VAL A 327 5.75 0.10 15.85
CA VAL A 327 5.56 1.32 15.05
C VAL A 327 4.55 1.08 13.91
N SER A 328 4.66 -0.07 13.25
CA SER A 328 3.81 -0.41 12.08
C SER A 328 2.35 -0.66 12.46
N LEU A 329 2.06 -1.07 13.69
CA LEU A 329 0.69 -1.38 14.13
C LEU A 329 -0.22 -0.15 14.22
N GLU A 330 0.33 1.05 14.37
CA GLU A 330 -0.48 2.27 14.40
C GLU A 330 -1.16 2.52 13.05
N SER A 331 -0.46 2.33 11.93
CA SER A 331 -1.04 2.44 10.58
C SER A 331 -2.19 1.45 10.37
N HIS A 332 -2.08 0.23 10.91
CA HIS A 332 -3.14 -0.79 10.87
C HIS A 332 -4.36 -0.37 11.70
N SER A 333 -4.11 0.22 12.88
CA SER A 333 -5.19 0.74 13.74
C SER A 333 -5.98 1.84 13.03
N ILE A 334 -5.29 2.77 12.34
CA ILE A 334 -5.94 3.83 11.54
C ILE A 334 -6.74 3.22 10.39
N ALA A 335 -6.15 2.32 9.59
CA ALA A 335 -6.82 1.72 8.44
C ALA A 335 -8.10 0.97 8.83
N LEU A 336 -8.05 0.19 9.91
CA LEU A 336 -9.21 -0.55 10.41
C LEU A 336 -10.25 0.34 11.09
N ALA A 337 -9.82 1.42 11.75
CA ALA A 337 -10.74 2.43 12.28
C ALA A 337 -11.41 3.24 11.15
N ALA A 338 -10.68 3.56 10.09
CA ALA A 338 -11.23 4.21 8.89
C ALA A 338 -12.26 3.31 8.19
N GLU A 339 -12.02 2.00 8.13
CA GLU A 339 -13.00 1.06 7.59
C GLU A 339 -14.27 1.00 8.46
N ARG A 340 -14.13 0.97 9.78
CA ARG A 340 -15.28 1.06 10.72
C ARG A 340 -16.05 2.37 10.53
N SER A 341 -15.34 3.50 10.39
CA SER A 341 -15.93 4.81 10.12
C SER A 341 -16.74 4.80 8.81
N ARG A 342 -16.15 4.29 7.73
CA ARG A 342 -16.80 4.16 6.42
C ARG A 342 -18.09 3.36 6.50
N LEU A 343 -18.07 2.20 7.15
CA LEU A 343 -19.24 1.34 7.34
C LEU A 343 -20.30 1.98 8.25
N ALA A 344 -19.89 2.92 9.10
CA ALA A 344 -20.78 3.70 9.99
C ALA A 344 -21.17 5.06 9.38
N GLY A 345 -21.10 5.23 8.04
CA GLY A 345 -21.51 6.44 7.35
C GLY A 345 -20.62 7.66 7.63
N GLY A 346 -19.35 7.45 7.93
CA GLY A 346 -18.36 8.51 8.17
C GLY A 346 -18.28 8.99 9.63
N ALA A 347 -18.90 8.29 10.56
CA ALA A 347 -18.79 8.61 11.99
C ALA A 347 -17.32 8.60 12.43
N ALA A 348 -16.92 9.57 13.27
CA ALA A 348 -15.59 9.62 13.83
C ALA A 348 -15.32 8.41 14.73
N VAL A 349 -14.16 7.79 14.60
CA VAL A 349 -13.71 6.64 15.37
C VAL A 349 -12.40 6.99 16.06
N GLU A 350 -12.36 6.84 17.37
CA GLU A 350 -11.14 7.02 18.17
C GLU A 350 -10.13 5.91 17.89
N ILE A 351 -8.85 6.29 17.84
CA ILE A 351 -7.73 5.37 17.69
C ILE A 351 -7.21 5.01 19.07
N ALA A 352 -7.58 3.84 19.55
CA ALA A 352 -7.03 3.34 20.80
C ALA A 352 -5.61 2.78 20.60
N PRO A 353 -4.69 2.97 21.55
CA PRO A 353 -3.43 2.25 21.57
C PRO A 353 -3.69 0.73 21.52
N LEU A 354 -2.93 0.01 20.69
CA LEU A 354 -3.12 -1.43 20.51
C LEU A 354 -2.47 -2.25 21.63
N LEU A 355 -1.50 -1.65 22.37
CA LEU A 355 -0.65 -2.32 23.37
C LEU A 355 -0.53 -1.50 24.66
#